data_e82316c9039fe9f9d64ace348454e1e5
#
_entry.id   e82316c9039fe9f9d64ace348454e1e5
#
_cell.length_a   1.000
_cell.length_b   1.000
_cell.length_c   1.000
_cell.angle_alpha   90.00
_cell.angle_beta   90.00
_cell.angle_gamma   90.00
#
_symmetry.space_group_name_H-M   'P 1'
#
loop_
_entity.id
_entity.type
_entity.pdbx_description
1 polymer ?
#
loop_
_entity_poly.entity_id
_entity_poly.type
_entity_poly.pdbx_seq_one_letter_code
_entity_poly.pdbx_strand_id
1 'polypeptide(L)'
;MVRNRTRLQDLAKLAGVSTATISRALNDHPNVNQETKRRIWRLAQEENYTFRPSMPAILSGAGARIVIVIPMHTGRDAKSSDPFYLELIGGVAEAAREIKCDIAISHVAPQTYEDLSHLVATNRADGIIFLGQSFLHDRFNRLAEDGGRFIVWGADLPGQKYCSIGSDNVRGGAKATSHLIRLGRKRIAFLGDLEGPEIYQRYQGYLQALDAAKIPFDDSLVSPAHFELESAEAAVDAMLARRLDVDGIFAASDLIAVGSIRAIKRSGRRVPQDVSVVGYDNIRLARYDSPPLTTISQD
;
A
#
# COMPACT_ATOMS: atom_id res chain seq x y z
N MET A 1 8.79 18.58 28.34
CA MET A 1 8.68 17.47 29.31
C MET A 1 8.87 16.18 28.53
N VAL A 2 9.99 15.48 28.74
CA VAL A 2 10.29 14.18 28.15
C VAL A 2 9.35 13.17 28.80
N ARG A 3 8.32 12.69 28.07
CA ARG A 3 7.46 11.61 28.56
C ARG A 3 8.31 10.36 28.72
N ASN A 4 8.43 9.89 29.94
CA ASN A 4 9.15 8.66 30.30
C ASN A 4 8.54 7.50 29.48
N ARG A 5 9.38 6.75 28.78
CA ARG A 5 8.95 5.59 27.98
C ARG A 5 8.44 4.52 28.93
N THR A 6 7.15 4.17 28.84
CA THR A 6 6.56 3.09 29.65
C THR A 6 7.34 1.78 29.45
N ARG A 7 7.72 1.12 30.54
CA ARG A 7 8.49 -0.12 30.52
C ARG A 7 7.57 -1.32 30.71
N LEU A 8 8.04 -2.51 30.33
CA LEU A 8 7.31 -3.76 30.52
C LEU A 8 6.85 -3.99 31.96
N GLN A 9 7.69 -3.57 32.92
CA GLN A 9 7.40 -3.64 34.36
C GLN A 9 6.23 -2.73 34.77
N ASP A 10 6.07 -1.59 34.12
CA ASP A 10 4.98 -0.65 34.40
C ASP A 10 3.65 -1.22 33.92
N LEU A 11 3.64 -1.81 32.72
CA LEU A 11 2.48 -2.56 32.20
C LEU A 11 2.09 -3.75 33.10
N ALA A 12 3.08 -4.48 33.63
CA ALA A 12 2.84 -5.61 34.52
C ALA A 12 2.13 -5.16 35.80
N LYS A 13 2.54 -4.04 36.38
CA LYS A 13 1.89 -3.43 37.56
C LYS A 13 0.47 -2.99 37.24
N LEU A 14 0.26 -2.29 36.12
CA LEU A 14 -1.05 -1.80 35.70
C LEU A 14 -2.02 -2.93 35.37
N ALA A 15 -1.53 -4.00 34.74
CA ALA A 15 -2.33 -5.16 34.40
C ALA A 15 -2.53 -6.14 35.57
N GLY A 16 -1.82 -5.98 36.70
CA GLY A 16 -1.91 -6.88 37.84
C GLY A 16 -1.40 -8.29 37.54
N VAL A 17 -0.41 -8.44 36.65
CA VAL A 17 0.16 -9.74 36.23
C VAL A 17 1.69 -9.66 36.21
N SER A 18 2.34 -10.83 36.09
CA SER A 18 3.81 -10.87 35.98
C SER A 18 4.30 -10.30 34.65
N THR A 19 5.55 -9.80 34.61
CA THR A 19 6.20 -9.39 33.35
C THR A 19 6.28 -10.53 32.35
N ALA A 20 6.42 -11.78 32.81
CA ALA A 20 6.38 -12.95 31.96
C ALA A 20 4.99 -13.16 31.32
N THR A 21 3.91 -12.86 32.05
CA THR A 21 2.53 -12.92 31.51
C THR A 21 2.31 -11.81 30.50
N ILE A 22 2.77 -10.58 30.75
CA ILE A 22 2.73 -9.47 29.76
C ILE A 22 3.47 -9.89 28.49
N SER A 23 4.72 -10.37 28.62
CA SER A 23 5.52 -10.81 27.48
C SER A 23 4.84 -11.92 26.68
N ARG A 24 4.28 -12.92 27.34
CA ARG A 24 3.53 -14.02 26.70
C ARG A 24 2.26 -13.53 26.01
N ALA A 25 1.52 -12.63 26.64
CA ALA A 25 0.30 -12.05 26.07
C ALA A 25 0.58 -11.23 24.80
N LEU A 26 1.60 -10.36 24.87
CA LEU A 26 2.02 -9.53 23.74
C LEU A 26 2.64 -10.34 22.59
N ASN A 27 3.24 -11.50 22.88
CA ASN A 27 3.75 -12.46 21.90
C ASN A 27 2.72 -13.55 21.50
N ASP A 28 1.44 -13.34 21.78
CA ASP A 28 0.33 -14.25 21.45
C ASP A 28 0.51 -15.71 21.91
N HIS A 29 1.19 -15.93 23.01
CA HIS A 29 1.50 -17.27 23.50
C HIS A 29 0.21 -18.06 23.85
N PRO A 30 0.09 -19.36 23.47
CA PRO A 30 -1.14 -20.16 23.65
C PRO A 30 -1.55 -20.33 25.12
N ASN A 31 -0.63 -20.25 26.06
CA ASN A 31 -0.92 -20.40 27.50
C ASN A 31 -1.52 -19.14 28.15
N VAL A 32 -1.84 -18.10 27.37
CA VAL A 32 -2.56 -16.92 27.86
C VAL A 32 -3.92 -16.87 27.16
N ASN A 33 -5.00 -16.76 27.94
CA ASN A 33 -6.34 -16.72 27.37
C ASN A 33 -6.59 -15.43 26.58
N GLN A 34 -7.51 -15.48 25.64
CA GLN A 34 -7.80 -14.38 24.71
C GLN A 34 -8.26 -13.10 25.41
N GLU A 35 -9.03 -13.22 26.50
CA GLU A 35 -9.50 -12.06 27.27
C GLU A 35 -8.34 -11.32 27.92
N THR A 36 -7.41 -12.04 28.54
CA THR A 36 -6.19 -11.47 29.13
C THR A 36 -5.31 -10.84 28.05
N LYS A 37 -5.17 -11.46 26.89
CA LYS A 37 -4.43 -10.87 25.76
C LYS A 37 -5.05 -9.55 25.32
N ARG A 38 -6.36 -9.50 25.09
CA ARG A 38 -7.08 -8.27 24.67
C ARG A 38 -6.92 -7.15 25.71
N ARG A 39 -7.02 -7.47 26.98
CA ARG A 39 -6.85 -6.50 28.06
C ARG A 39 -5.43 -5.92 28.08
N ILE A 40 -4.41 -6.75 27.93
CA ILE A 40 -3.01 -6.32 27.91
C ILE A 40 -2.69 -5.49 26.68
N TRP A 41 -3.19 -5.86 25.52
CA TRP A 41 -3.03 -5.07 24.29
C TRP A 41 -3.67 -3.67 24.40
N ARG A 42 -4.88 -3.59 24.95
CA ARG A 42 -5.55 -2.31 25.19
C ARG A 42 -4.70 -1.42 26.11
N LEU A 43 -4.25 -1.97 27.22
CA LEU A 43 -3.41 -1.25 28.18
C LEU A 43 -2.09 -0.78 27.53
N ALA A 44 -1.47 -1.59 26.69
CA ALA A 44 -0.25 -1.23 25.97
C ALA A 44 -0.50 -0.05 25.01
N GLN A 45 -1.64 0.00 24.34
CA GLN A 45 -2.04 1.13 23.48
C GLN A 45 -2.30 2.41 24.32
N GLU A 46 -3.06 2.31 25.41
CA GLU A 46 -3.37 3.44 26.30
C GLU A 46 -2.11 4.08 26.87
N GLU A 47 -1.12 3.27 27.23
CA GLU A 47 0.15 3.70 27.83
C GLU A 47 1.24 4.03 26.79
N ASN A 48 0.91 4.03 25.50
CA ASN A 48 1.87 4.25 24.40
C ASN A 48 3.13 3.36 24.51
N TYR A 49 2.94 2.11 24.98
CA TYR A 49 4.03 1.16 25.10
C TYR A 49 4.43 0.64 23.73
N THR A 50 5.65 0.94 23.30
CA THR A 50 6.20 0.39 22.05
C THR A 50 6.63 -1.05 22.29
N PHE A 51 5.75 -1.99 21.96
CA PHE A 51 6.10 -3.40 21.98
C PHE A 51 7.07 -3.69 20.82
N ARG A 52 8.24 -4.22 21.18
CA ARG A 52 9.09 -4.89 20.20
C ARG A 52 8.86 -6.38 20.41
N PRO A 53 8.16 -7.07 19.50
CA PRO A 53 8.03 -8.51 19.61
C PRO A 53 9.44 -9.10 19.73
N SER A 54 9.70 -9.87 20.79
CA SER A 54 10.75 -10.86 20.69
C SER A 54 10.29 -11.75 19.56
N MET A 55 11.05 -11.79 18.46
CA MET A 55 10.70 -12.65 17.32
C MET A 55 10.27 -14.02 17.88
N PRO A 56 9.07 -14.51 17.52
CA PRO A 56 8.66 -15.82 17.98
C PRO A 56 9.78 -16.81 17.64
N ALA A 57 10.09 -17.71 18.53
CA ALA A 57 11.07 -18.77 18.26
C ALA A 57 10.74 -19.58 16.99
N ILE A 58 9.50 -19.49 16.53
CA ILE A 58 8.98 -20.02 15.26
C ILE A 58 9.63 -19.32 14.05
N LEU A 59 9.87 -17.99 14.11
CA LEU A 59 10.53 -17.24 13.02
C LEU A 59 12.05 -17.17 13.15
N SER A 60 12.62 -17.59 14.29
CA SER A 60 14.06 -17.66 14.51
C SER A 60 14.65 -19.05 14.25
N GLY A 61 13.82 -20.02 13.84
CA GLY A 61 14.24 -21.39 13.50
C GLY A 61 14.54 -21.54 12.01
N ALA A 62 15.62 -22.25 11.68
CA ALA A 62 15.88 -22.67 10.31
C ALA A 62 14.65 -23.44 9.77
N GLY A 63 13.95 -22.88 8.77
CA GLY A 63 12.77 -23.47 8.14
C GLY A 63 11.48 -22.67 8.25
N ALA A 64 11.45 -21.50 8.89
CA ALA A 64 10.28 -20.62 8.82
C ALA A 64 10.04 -20.14 7.39
N ARG A 65 8.77 -20.07 6.96
CA ARG A 65 8.38 -19.69 5.60
C ARG A 65 7.29 -18.64 5.60
N ILE A 66 7.52 -17.58 4.83
CA ILE A 66 6.52 -16.58 4.49
C ILE A 66 6.06 -16.79 3.05
N VAL A 67 4.75 -16.76 2.82
CA VAL A 67 4.18 -16.83 1.47
C VAL A 67 3.70 -15.46 1.05
N ILE A 68 4.14 -15.01 -0.12
CA ILE A 68 3.69 -13.78 -0.77
C ILE A 68 2.58 -14.15 -1.75
N VAL A 69 1.47 -13.43 -1.68
CA VAL A 69 0.30 -13.60 -2.54
C VAL A 69 -0.01 -12.29 -3.22
N ILE A 70 -0.15 -12.29 -4.54
CA ILE A 70 -0.59 -11.14 -5.31
C ILE A 70 -2.06 -11.37 -5.70
N PRO A 71 -3.04 -10.68 -5.07
CA PRO A 71 -4.44 -10.81 -5.44
C PRO A 71 -4.68 -10.30 -6.87
N MET A 72 -5.65 -10.89 -7.56
CA MET A 72 -6.10 -10.33 -8.85
C MET A 72 -6.78 -8.98 -8.67
N HIS A 73 -6.52 -8.06 -9.56
CA HIS A 73 -7.32 -6.85 -9.70
C HIS A 73 -8.57 -7.15 -10.57
N THR A 74 -9.68 -6.45 -10.30
CA THR A 74 -10.99 -6.67 -10.93
C THR A 74 -10.91 -7.05 -12.41
N GLY A 75 -11.17 -8.35 -12.71
CA GLY A 75 -11.23 -8.88 -14.07
C GLY A 75 -9.92 -8.94 -14.84
N ARG A 76 -8.77 -8.62 -14.22
CA ARG A 76 -7.44 -8.67 -14.83
C ARG A 76 -6.44 -9.33 -13.89
N ASP A 77 -5.58 -10.16 -14.46
CA ASP A 77 -4.45 -10.71 -13.71
C ASP A 77 -3.50 -9.57 -13.32
N ALA A 78 -3.28 -9.37 -12.03
CA ALA A 78 -2.19 -8.53 -11.58
C ALA A 78 -0.89 -9.19 -12.08
N LYS A 79 -0.22 -8.51 -13.01
CA LYS A 79 1.02 -9.06 -13.56
C LYS A 79 2.07 -9.01 -12.45
N SER A 80 2.55 -10.16 -12.03
CA SER A 80 3.68 -10.28 -11.11
C SER A 80 4.96 -9.61 -11.63
N SER A 81 4.96 -9.20 -12.91
CA SER A 81 6.02 -8.44 -13.56
C SER A 81 5.91 -6.92 -13.38
N ASP A 82 4.91 -6.42 -12.65
CA ASP A 82 4.84 -4.99 -12.31
C ASP A 82 6.11 -4.61 -11.51
N PRO A 83 6.87 -3.59 -11.95
CA PRO A 83 8.11 -3.17 -11.29
C PRO A 83 7.93 -2.84 -9.82
N PHE A 84 6.79 -2.28 -9.42
CA PHE A 84 6.49 -1.99 -8.01
C PHE A 84 6.44 -3.27 -7.17
N TYR A 85 5.71 -4.30 -7.62
CA TYR A 85 5.66 -5.57 -6.90
C TYR A 85 7.00 -6.28 -6.86
N LEU A 86 7.79 -6.19 -7.94
CA LEU A 86 9.14 -6.79 -7.96
C LEU A 86 10.07 -6.11 -6.94
N GLU A 87 10.02 -4.78 -6.81
CA GLU A 87 10.80 -4.05 -5.82
C GLU A 87 10.35 -4.36 -4.39
N LEU A 88 9.04 -4.43 -4.16
CA LEU A 88 8.47 -4.79 -2.86
C LEU A 88 8.85 -6.22 -2.44
N ILE A 89 8.74 -7.19 -3.36
CA ILE A 89 9.20 -8.58 -3.13
C ILE A 89 10.70 -8.62 -2.84
N GLY A 90 11.49 -7.81 -3.55
CA GLY A 90 12.92 -7.69 -3.29
C GLY A 90 13.20 -7.22 -1.86
N GLY A 91 12.51 -6.20 -1.38
CA GLY A 91 12.62 -5.72 0.00
C GLY A 91 12.20 -6.77 1.03
N VAL A 92 11.10 -7.48 0.78
CA VAL A 92 10.66 -8.60 1.65
C VAL A 92 11.72 -9.69 1.69
N ALA A 93 12.35 -10.03 0.54
CA ALA A 93 13.40 -11.04 0.48
C ALA A 93 14.66 -10.64 1.27
N GLU A 94 15.05 -9.38 1.21
CA GLU A 94 16.17 -8.86 2.01
C GLU A 94 15.89 -8.95 3.51
N ALA A 95 14.70 -8.52 3.94
CA ALA A 95 14.27 -8.61 5.34
C ALA A 95 14.16 -10.06 5.82
N ALA A 96 13.61 -10.96 4.99
CA ALA A 96 13.50 -12.39 5.28
C ALA A 96 14.87 -13.05 5.47
N ARG A 97 15.87 -12.67 4.67
CA ARG A 97 17.25 -13.15 4.81
C ARG A 97 17.86 -12.76 6.15
N GLU A 98 17.63 -11.55 6.64
CA GLU A 98 18.13 -11.09 7.94
C GLU A 98 17.61 -11.95 9.09
N ILE A 99 16.36 -12.38 8.99
CA ILE A 99 15.70 -13.22 10.00
C ILE A 99 15.80 -14.72 9.71
N LYS A 100 16.54 -15.13 8.66
CA LYS A 100 16.71 -16.54 8.23
C LYS A 100 15.38 -17.24 7.93
N CYS A 101 14.47 -16.54 7.26
CA CYS A 101 13.16 -17.01 6.85
C CYS A 101 13.14 -17.23 5.33
N ASP A 102 12.56 -18.34 4.88
CA ASP A 102 12.34 -18.58 3.47
C ASP A 102 11.12 -17.80 2.96
N ILE A 103 11.16 -17.37 1.72
CA ILE A 103 9.98 -16.80 1.05
C ILE A 103 9.54 -17.69 -0.11
N ALA A 104 8.25 -17.74 -0.34
CA ALA A 104 7.66 -18.35 -1.53
C ALA A 104 6.61 -17.42 -2.11
N ILE A 105 6.47 -17.42 -3.44
CA ILE A 105 5.41 -16.68 -4.13
C ILE A 105 4.33 -17.67 -4.52
N SER A 106 3.09 -17.41 -4.11
CA SER A 106 1.95 -18.25 -4.47
C SER A 106 1.52 -17.96 -5.91
N HIS A 107 1.22 -19.03 -6.65
CA HIS A 107 0.57 -18.92 -7.96
C HIS A 107 -0.96 -18.73 -7.83
N VAL A 108 -1.50 -18.87 -6.63
CA VAL A 108 -2.94 -18.71 -6.37
C VAL A 108 -3.28 -17.24 -6.20
N ALA A 109 -4.20 -16.75 -7.01
CA ALA A 109 -4.79 -15.42 -6.87
C ALA A 109 -6.20 -15.57 -6.28
N PRO A 110 -6.38 -15.44 -4.95
CA PRO A 110 -7.66 -15.69 -4.30
C PRO A 110 -8.72 -14.68 -4.74
N GLN A 111 -9.93 -15.17 -4.97
CA GLN A 111 -11.08 -14.33 -5.32
C GLN A 111 -12.21 -14.45 -4.29
N THR A 112 -12.29 -15.58 -3.60
CA THR A 112 -13.34 -15.88 -2.64
C THR A 112 -12.77 -16.00 -1.22
N TYR A 113 -13.64 -16.02 -0.21
CA TYR A 113 -13.25 -16.32 1.17
C TYR A 113 -12.71 -17.75 1.28
N GLU A 114 -13.30 -18.70 0.57
CA GLU A 114 -12.91 -20.09 0.53
C GLU A 114 -11.48 -20.24 -0.01
N ASP A 115 -11.12 -19.50 -1.05
CA ASP A 115 -9.76 -19.47 -1.60
C ASP A 115 -8.76 -18.97 -0.56
N LEU A 116 -9.10 -17.88 0.15
CA LEU A 116 -8.27 -17.31 1.22
C LEU A 116 -8.10 -18.28 2.38
N SER A 117 -9.20 -18.86 2.84
CA SER A 117 -9.21 -19.83 3.94
C SER A 117 -8.40 -21.08 3.60
N HIS A 118 -8.60 -21.62 2.39
CA HIS A 118 -7.84 -22.76 1.90
C HIS A 118 -6.34 -22.44 1.77
N LEU A 119 -6.00 -21.27 1.25
CA LEU A 119 -4.62 -20.82 1.11
C LEU A 119 -3.93 -20.71 2.49
N VAL A 120 -4.61 -20.18 3.49
CA VAL A 120 -4.08 -20.08 4.86
C VAL A 120 -3.98 -21.45 5.52
N ALA A 121 -4.93 -22.35 5.28
CA ALA A 121 -4.95 -23.70 5.90
C ALA A 121 -3.95 -24.66 5.26
N THR A 122 -3.72 -24.58 3.95
CA THR A 122 -2.94 -25.57 3.20
C THR A 122 -1.48 -25.18 2.99
N ASN A 123 -1.18 -23.88 2.91
CA ASN A 123 0.20 -23.44 2.88
C ASN A 123 0.83 -23.70 4.24
N ARG A 124 1.90 -24.50 4.25
CA ARG A 124 2.77 -24.67 5.42
C ARG A 124 3.60 -23.40 5.65
N ALA A 125 2.91 -22.25 5.73
CA ALA A 125 3.50 -20.96 5.94
C ALA A 125 3.30 -20.52 7.39
N ASP A 126 4.31 -19.91 7.97
CA ASP A 126 4.24 -19.29 9.29
C ASP A 126 3.54 -17.93 9.24
N GLY A 127 3.46 -17.33 8.05
CA GLY A 127 2.74 -16.09 7.76
C GLY A 127 2.52 -15.88 6.27
N ILE A 128 1.52 -15.05 5.95
CA ILE A 128 1.18 -14.69 4.57
C ILE A 128 1.21 -13.17 4.42
N ILE A 129 1.80 -12.70 3.33
CA ILE A 129 1.78 -11.30 2.92
C ILE A 129 0.97 -11.19 1.64
N PHE A 130 -0.16 -10.48 1.69
CA PHE A 130 -0.91 -10.13 0.50
C PHE A 130 -0.44 -8.79 -0.03
N LEU A 131 -0.09 -8.72 -1.33
CA LEU A 131 0.33 -7.49 -2.00
C LEU A 131 -0.85 -6.85 -2.71
N GLY A 132 -1.61 -6.02 -1.98
CA GLY A 132 -2.83 -5.37 -2.44
C GLY A 132 -4.09 -5.92 -1.79
N GLN A 133 -5.08 -5.06 -1.64
CA GLN A 133 -6.39 -5.41 -1.08
C GLN A 133 -7.38 -5.81 -2.15
N SER A 134 -7.29 -5.19 -3.34
CA SER A 134 -8.27 -5.40 -4.41
C SER A 134 -9.71 -5.32 -3.87
N PHE A 135 -10.59 -6.21 -4.28
CA PHE A 135 -11.97 -6.35 -3.82
C PHE A 135 -12.14 -7.30 -2.60
N LEU A 136 -11.05 -7.63 -1.92
CA LEU A 136 -11.03 -8.66 -0.86
C LEU A 136 -11.22 -8.11 0.56
N HIS A 137 -11.48 -6.81 0.74
CA HIS A 137 -11.55 -6.16 2.07
C HIS A 137 -12.43 -6.90 3.07
N ASP A 138 -13.69 -7.19 2.71
CA ASP A 138 -14.62 -7.89 3.60
C ASP A 138 -14.20 -9.34 3.87
N ARG A 139 -13.59 -9.98 2.90
CA ARG A 139 -13.07 -11.35 3.01
C ARG A 139 -11.86 -11.42 3.92
N PHE A 140 -10.98 -10.41 3.84
CA PHE A 140 -9.86 -10.27 4.78
C PHE A 140 -10.35 -9.99 6.20
N ASN A 141 -11.40 -9.17 6.38
CA ASN A 141 -12.02 -8.95 7.68
C ASN A 141 -12.50 -10.28 8.30
N ARG A 142 -13.20 -11.09 7.53
CA ARG A 142 -13.67 -12.40 7.96
C ARG A 142 -12.50 -13.35 8.28
N LEU A 143 -11.47 -13.38 7.42
CA LEU A 143 -10.28 -14.19 7.64
C LEU A 143 -9.55 -13.81 8.93
N ALA A 144 -9.49 -12.52 9.26
CA ALA A 144 -8.91 -12.02 10.50
C ALA A 144 -9.74 -12.44 11.74
N GLU A 145 -11.07 -12.41 11.65
CA GLU A 145 -11.97 -12.88 12.70
C GLU A 145 -11.78 -14.38 12.98
N ASP A 146 -11.53 -15.17 11.95
CA ASP A 146 -11.25 -16.60 12.04
C ASP A 146 -9.82 -16.93 12.50
N GLY A 147 -9.02 -15.89 12.83
CA GLY A 147 -7.67 -16.05 13.40
C GLY A 147 -6.56 -16.31 12.36
N GLY A 148 -6.79 -16.00 11.11
CA GLY A 148 -5.77 -16.10 10.05
C GLY A 148 -4.52 -15.26 10.36
N ARG A 149 -3.33 -15.83 10.08
CA ARG A 149 -2.03 -15.14 10.26
C ARG A 149 -1.57 -14.55 8.95
N PHE A 150 -1.90 -13.28 8.72
CA PHE A 150 -1.52 -12.58 7.51
C PHE A 150 -1.42 -11.07 7.75
N ILE A 151 -0.76 -10.40 6.83
CA ILE A 151 -0.75 -8.94 6.69
C ILE A 151 -1.06 -8.60 5.24
N VAL A 152 -1.54 -7.37 5.01
CA VAL A 152 -1.88 -6.88 3.68
C VAL A 152 -1.08 -5.61 3.40
N TRP A 153 -0.34 -5.58 2.31
CA TRP A 153 0.12 -4.33 1.74
C TRP A 153 -1.05 -3.63 1.06
N GLY A 154 -1.40 -2.42 1.51
CA GLY A 154 -2.53 -1.71 0.93
C GLY A 154 -2.97 -0.50 1.75
N ALA A 155 -4.15 0.02 1.44
CA ALA A 155 -4.75 1.16 2.10
C ALA A 155 -5.24 0.82 3.53
N ASP A 156 -5.33 1.83 4.37
CA ASP A 156 -6.12 1.76 5.60
C ASP A 156 -7.58 2.06 5.25
N LEU A 157 -8.47 1.10 5.53
CA LEU A 157 -9.88 1.15 5.13
C LEU A 157 -10.82 1.21 6.34
N PRO A 158 -11.94 1.92 6.24
CA PRO A 158 -12.94 1.95 7.31
C PRO A 158 -13.43 0.56 7.70
N GLY A 159 -13.49 0.27 9.00
CA GLY A 159 -13.96 -1.03 9.50
C GLY A 159 -12.99 -2.18 9.33
N GLN A 160 -11.72 -1.90 9.00
CA GLN A 160 -10.67 -2.91 8.82
C GLN A 160 -10.37 -3.65 10.13
N LYS A 161 -10.29 -4.97 10.05
CA LYS A 161 -10.01 -5.87 11.19
C LYS A 161 -8.69 -6.62 11.06
N TYR A 162 -8.02 -6.50 9.93
CA TYR A 162 -6.70 -7.09 9.65
C TYR A 162 -5.60 -6.02 9.71
N CYS A 163 -4.36 -6.47 9.86
CA CYS A 163 -3.20 -5.59 9.80
C CYS A 163 -2.89 -5.22 8.34
N SER A 164 -2.85 -3.92 8.05
CA SER A 164 -2.31 -3.40 6.78
C SER A 164 -1.03 -2.62 7.00
N ILE A 165 -0.20 -2.62 5.98
CA ILE A 165 1.00 -1.80 5.86
C ILE A 165 0.92 -1.10 4.52
N GLY A 166 1.10 0.22 4.50
CA GLY A 166 1.04 1.01 3.28
C GLY A 166 1.28 2.49 3.56
N SER A 167 1.25 3.28 2.52
CA SER A 167 1.41 4.73 2.62
C SER A 167 0.07 5.44 2.88
N ASP A 168 0.13 6.65 3.43
CA ASP A 168 -1.02 7.56 3.48
C ASP A 168 -1.32 8.08 2.06
N ASN A 169 -2.14 7.34 1.34
CA ASN A 169 -2.48 7.61 -0.06
C ASN A 169 -3.19 8.95 -0.25
N VAL A 170 -4.04 9.36 0.69
CA VAL A 170 -4.73 10.66 0.62
C VAL A 170 -3.72 11.80 0.71
N ARG A 171 -2.84 11.73 1.70
CA ARG A 171 -1.78 12.73 1.88
C ARG A 171 -0.79 12.72 0.70
N GLY A 172 -0.46 11.55 0.17
CA GLY A 172 0.40 11.39 -1.01
C GLY A 172 -0.21 12.03 -2.24
N GLY A 173 -1.48 11.78 -2.53
CA GLY A 173 -2.23 12.39 -3.62
C GLY A 173 -2.33 13.91 -3.50
N ALA A 174 -2.60 14.40 -2.29
CA ALA A 174 -2.61 15.84 -2.02
C ALA A 174 -1.24 16.49 -2.24
N LYS A 175 -0.14 15.84 -1.83
CA LYS A 175 1.22 16.33 -2.07
C LYS A 175 1.57 16.40 -3.57
N ALA A 176 1.26 15.34 -4.33
CA ALA A 176 1.51 15.28 -5.77
C ALA A 176 0.79 16.40 -6.51
N THR A 177 -0.50 16.56 -6.25
CA THR A 177 -1.33 17.59 -6.88
C THR A 177 -0.92 19.00 -6.47
N SER A 178 -0.67 19.23 -5.17
CA SER A 178 -0.17 20.51 -4.67
C SER A 178 1.18 20.90 -5.28
N HIS A 179 2.03 19.91 -5.61
CA HIS A 179 3.28 20.17 -6.32
C HIS A 179 3.01 20.73 -7.73
N LEU A 180 2.12 20.12 -8.49
CA LEU A 180 1.71 20.62 -9.81
C LEU A 180 1.12 22.04 -9.72
N ILE A 181 0.26 22.29 -8.73
CA ILE A 181 -0.34 23.62 -8.51
C ILE A 181 0.74 24.68 -8.22
N ARG A 182 1.75 24.35 -7.38
CA ARG A 182 2.88 25.26 -7.10
C ARG A 182 3.74 25.55 -8.32
N LEU A 183 3.78 24.65 -9.31
CA LEU A 183 4.40 24.89 -10.61
C LEU A 183 3.55 25.77 -11.55
N GLY A 184 2.41 26.25 -11.07
CA GLY A 184 1.49 27.10 -11.83
C GLY A 184 0.53 26.33 -12.74
N ARG A 185 0.45 24.99 -12.60
CA ARG A 185 -0.47 24.16 -13.40
C ARG A 185 -1.90 24.36 -12.89
N LYS A 186 -2.84 24.49 -13.83
CA LYS A 186 -4.25 24.79 -13.55
C LYS A 186 -5.22 23.75 -14.10
N ARG A 187 -4.85 23.07 -15.16
CA ARG A 187 -5.64 22.02 -15.80
C ARG A 187 -4.96 20.67 -15.58
N ILE A 188 -5.12 20.18 -14.34
CA ILE A 188 -4.41 19.00 -13.86
C ILE A 188 -5.31 17.78 -14.06
N ALA A 189 -4.87 16.82 -14.89
CA ALA A 189 -5.56 15.55 -15.05
C ALA A 189 -5.13 14.54 -13.96
N PHE A 190 -6.07 13.68 -13.58
CA PHE A 190 -5.80 12.49 -12.78
C PHE A 190 -5.93 11.23 -13.65
N LEU A 191 -4.90 10.38 -13.64
CA LEU A 191 -4.89 9.11 -14.36
C LEU A 191 -4.74 7.96 -13.36
N GLY A 192 -5.75 7.09 -13.29
CA GLY A 192 -5.75 5.94 -12.40
C GLY A 192 -7.09 5.21 -12.41
N ASP A 193 -7.06 3.93 -12.01
CA ASP A 193 -8.26 3.11 -11.87
C ASP A 193 -8.86 3.29 -10.47
N LEU A 194 -10.00 3.98 -10.39
CA LEU A 194 -10.66 4.31 -9.12
C LEU A 194 -11.30 3.10 -8.40
N GLU A 195 -11.33 1.94 -9.02
CA GLU A 195 -11.81 0.71 -8.36
C GLU A 195 -10.81 0.20 -7.30
N GLY A 196 -9.52 0.53 -7.45
CA GLY A 196 -8.49 0.22 -6.45
C GLY A 196 -8.57 1.13 -5.24
N PRO A 197 -8.63 0.61 -4.00
CA PRO A 197 -8.77 1.43 -2.80
C PRO A 197 -7.61 2.42 -2.61
N GLU A 198 -6.38 2.03 -2.91
CA GLU A 198 -5.20 2.89 -2.83
C GLU A 198 -5.29 4.04 -3.84
N ILE A 199 -5.72 3.72 -5.06
CA ILE A 199 -5.86 4.72 -6.14
C ILE A 199 -6.99 5.68 -5.82
N TYR A 200 -8.11 5.16 -5.30
CA TYR A 200 -9.22 5.99 -4.86
C TYR A 200 -8.81 6.97 -3.76
N GLN A 201 -8.00 6.55 -2.79
CA GLN A 201 -7.47 7.45 -1.77
C GLN A 201 -6.50 8.49 -2.35
N ARG A 202 -5.65 8.14 -3.35
CA ARG A 202 -4.82 9.10 -4.08
C ARG A 202 -5.67 10.14 -4.80
N TYR A 203 -6.77 9.69 -5.41
CA TYR A 203 -7.77 10.57 -6.04
C TYR A 203 -8.47 11.50 -5.02
N GLN A 204 -8.84 11.01 -3.84
CA GLN A 204 -9.37 11.87 -2.79
C GLN A 204 -8.37 12.98 -2.41
N GLY A 205 -7.09 12.66 -2.31
CA GLY A 205 -6.03 13.64 -2.08
C GLY A 205 -5.91 14.66 -3.22
N TYR A 206 -6.05 14.23 -4.47
CA TYR A 206 -6.11 15.12 -5.63
C TYR A 206 -7.26 16.12 -5.53
N LEU A 207 -8.47 15.66 -5.21
CA LEU A 207 -9.64 16.53 -5.01
C LEU A 207 -9.42 17.53 -3.88
N GLN A 208 -8.89 17.10 -2.74
CA GLN A 208 -8.59 17.98 -1.60
C GLN A 208 -7.60 19.09 -2.00
N ALA A 209 -6.59 18.78 -2.78
CA ALA A 209 -5.60 19.77 -3.22
C ALA A 209 -6.17 20.80 -4.21
N LEU A 210 -7.04 20.36 -5.12
CA LEU A 210 -7.76 21.27 -6.03
C LEU A 210 -8.68 22.23 -5.24
N ASP A 211 -9.47 21.70 -4.32
CA ASP A 211 -10.38 22.48 -3.48
C ASP A 211 -9.63 23.51 -2.64
N ALA A 212 -8.55 23.08 -1.96
CA ALA A 212 -7.70 23.99 -1.18
C ALA A 212 -7.09 25.14 -2.00
N ALA A 213 -6.81 24.90 -3.29
CA ALA A 213 -6.31 25.89 -4.23
C ALA A 213 -7.43 26.65 -4.96
N LYS A 214 -8.69 26.36 -4.70
CA LYS A 214 -9.86 26.92 -5.39
C LYS A 214 -9.82 26.73 -6.90
N ILE A 215 -9.27 25.61 -7.35
CA ILE A 215 -9.30 25.17 -8.74
C ILE A 215 -10.58 24.34 -8.93
N PRO A 216 -11.49 24.73 -9.84
CA PRO A 216 -12.71 23.96 -10.09
C PRO A 216 -12.38 22.54 -10.56
N PHE A 217 -13.07 21.56 -9.98
CA PHE A 217 -13.00 20.20 -10.46
C PHE A 217 -13.64 20.06 -11.83
N ASP A 218 -12.98 19.32 -12.72
CA ASP A 218 -13.44 19.01 -14.07
C ASP A 218 -13.32 17.49 -14.28
N ASP A 219 -14.45 16.79 -14.29
CA ASP A 219 -14.52 15.33 -14.43
C ASP A 219 -13.93 14.83 -15.74
N SER A 220 -13.92 15.68 -16.77
CA SER A 220 -13.30 15.37 -18.07
C SER A 220 -11.79 15.15 -17.97
N LEU A 221 -11.14 15.63 -16.91
CA LEU A 221 -9.72 15.48 -16.61
C LEU A 221 -9.41 14.23 -15.79
N VAL A 222 -10.41 13.43 -15.44
CA VAL A 222 -10.21 12.13 -14.77
C VAL A 222 -10.35 11.03 -15.81
N SER A 223 -9.34 10.19 -15.92
CA SER A 223 -9.36 9.08 -16.89
C SER A 223 -8.85 7.80 -16.25
N PRO A 224 -9.55 6.68 -16.47
CA PRO A 224 -9.06 5.39 -16.00
C PRO A 224 -7.76 5.05 -16.73
N ALA A 225 -6.79 4.61 -15.95
CA ALA A 225 -5.54 4.05 -16.44
C ALA A 225 -5.11 2.92 -15.51
N HIS A 226 -4.76 1.79 -16.07
CA HIS A 226 -4.27 0.64 -15.32
C HIS A 226 -2.74 0.68 -15.22
N PHE A 227 -2.16 -0.19 -14.38
CA PHE A 227 -0.70 -0.30 -14.19
C PHE A 227 0.02 -0.90 -15.41
N GLU A 228 -0.25 -0.34 -16.60
CA GLU A 228 0.32 -0.74 -17.89
C GLU A 228 0.63 0.52 -18.71
N LEU A 229 1.78 0.51 -19.40
CA LEU A 229 2.22 1.65 -20.22
C LEU A 229 1.18 1.98 -21.31
N GLU A 230 0.70 0.95 -21.98
CA GLU A 230 -0.26 1.06 -23.10
C GLU A 230 -1.60 1.65 -22.64
N SER A 231 -2.06 1.29 -21.44
CA SER A 231 -3.29 1.84 -20.85
C SER A 231 -3.13 3.34 -20.57
N ALA A 232 -2.00 3.74 -20.01
CA ALA A 232 -1.70 5.15 -19.75
C ALA A 232 -1.53 5.95 -21.05
N GLU A 233 -0.85 5.39 -22.06
CA GLU A 233 -0.71 6.01 -23.36
C GLU A 233 -2.08 6.24 -24.01
N ALA A 234 -2.96 5.23 -24.01
CA ALA A 234 -4.30 5.33 -24.57
C ALA A 234 -5.16 6.40 -23.85
N ALA A 235 -5.06 6.50 -22.53
CA ALA A 235 -5.76 7.52 -21.74
C ALA A 235 -5.33 8.94 -22.13
N VAL A 236 -4.02 9.17 -22.29
CA VAL A 236 -3.49 10.48 -22.72
C VAL A 236 -3.87 10.78 -24.16
N ASP A 237 -3.75 9.81 -25.08
CA ASP A 237 -4.14 9.99 -26.48
C ASP A 237 -5.64 10.36 -26.61
N ALA A 238 -6.50 9.74 -25.81
CA ALA A 238 -7.93 10.06 -25.78
C ALA A 238 -8.18 11.50 -25.26
N MET A 239 -7.44 11.95 -24.23
CA MET A 239 -7.51 13.33 -23.76
C MET A 239 -7.07 14.33 -24.84
N LEU A 240 -5.97 14.05 -25.52
CA LEU A 240 -5.45 14.89 -26.60
C LEU A 240 -6.41 14.96 -27.79
N ALA A 241 -7.00 13.81 -28.18
CA ALA A 241 -8.00 13.73 -29.26
C ALA A 241 -9.26 14.58 -28.95
N ARG A 242 -9.66 14.65 -27.68
CA ARG A 242 -10.74 15.52 -27.19
C ARG A 242 -10.32 17.00 -27.07
N ARG A 243 -9.09 17.33 -27.42
CA ARG A 243 -8.51 18.67 -27.31
C ARG A 243 -8.61 19.26 -25.91
N LEU A 244 -8.50 18.44 -24.89
CA LEU A 244 -8.44 18.89 -23.52
C LEU A 244 -7.12 19.66 -23.32
N ASP A 245 -7.24 20.88 -22.79
CA ASP A 245 -6.08 21.72 -22.50
C ASP A 245 -5.49 21.31 -21.13
N VAL A 246 -4.68 20.24 -21.14
CA VAL A 246 -4.03 19.69 -19.94
C VAL A 246 -2.62 20.27 -19.84
N ASP A 247 -2.28 20.83 -18.68
CA ASP A 247 -0.97 21.37 -18.38
C ASP A 247 -0.24 20.65 -17.25
N GLY A 248 -0.95 19.77 -16.52
CA GLY A 248 -0.43 18.91 -15.47
C GLY A 248 -1.10 17.53 -15.46
N ILE A 249 -0.35 16.50 -15.12
CA ILE A 249 -0.88 15.14 -14.90
C ILE A 249 -0.38 14.63 -13.55
N PHE A 250 -1.31 14.23 -12.69
CA PHE A 250 -1.04 13.34 -11.58
C PHE A 250 -1.40 11.92 -11.99
N ALA A 251 -0.39 11.11 -12.21
CA ALA A 251 -0.51 9.70 -12.52
C ALA A 251 -0.49 8.89 -11.21
N ALA A 252 -1.46 8.01 -11.05
CA ALA A 252 -1.63 7.25 -9.81
C ALA A 252 -0.51 6.24 -9.53
N SER A 253 0.38 5.98 -10.50
CA SER A 253 1.63 5.23 -10.32
C SER A 253 2.73 5.75 -11.24
N ASP A 254 3.96 5.35 -10.98
CA ASP A 254 5.09 5.69 -11.85
C ASP A 254 4.98 5.05 -13.23
N LEU A 255 4.43 3.84 -13.31
CA LEU A 255 4.24 3.17 -14.59
C LEU A 255 3.23 3.93 -15.47
N ILE A 256 2.13 4.41 -14.87
CA ILE A 256 1.18 5.31 -15.54
C ILE A 256 1.85 6.62 -15.94
N ALA A 257 2.71 7.18 -15.09
CA ALA A 257 3.44 8.41 -15.39
C ALA A 257 4.38 8.26 -16.59
N VAL A 258 5.13 7.16 -16.66
CA VAL A 258 6.04 6.86 -17.79
C VAL A 258 5.27 6.72 -19.10
N GLY A 259 4.15 5.98 -19.10
CA GLY A 259 3.27 5.88 -20.28
C GLY A 259 2.72 7.24 -20.70
N SER A 260 2.31 8.07 -19.72
CA SER A 260 1.84 9.44 -19.98
C SER A 260 2.91 10.31 -20.63
N ILE A 261 4.15 10.28 -20.12
CA ILE A 261 5.28 11.04 -20.68
C ILE A 261 5.53 10.62 -22.13
N ARG A 262 5.47 9.31 -22.44
CA ARG A 262 5.65 8.80 -23.81
C ARG A 262 4.59 9.33 -24.76
N ALA A 263 3.32 9.30 -24.37
CA ALA A 263 2.21 9.78 -25.20
C ALA A 263 2.31 11.31 -25.42
N ILE A 264 2.62 12.09 -24.37
CA ILE A 264 2.81 13.53 -24.50
C ILE A 264 3.93 13.86 -25.48
N LYS A 265 5.09 13.20 -25.35
CA LYS A 265 6.22 13.41 -26.27
C LYS A 265 5.89 13.03 -27.72
N ARG A 266 5.18 11.90 -27.91
CA ARG A 266 4.72 11.47 -29.22
C ARG A 266 3.79 12.49 -29.88
N SER A 267 3.00 13.23 -29.09
CA SER A 267 2.16 14.33 -29.59
C SER A 267 2.92 15.63 -29.94
N GLY A 268 4.24 15.66 -29.77
CA GLY A 268 5.07 16.84 -30.01
C GLY A 268 5.14 17.83 -28.84
N ARG A 269 4.48 17.54 -27.70
CA ARG A 269 4.56 18.37 -26.49
C ARG A 269 5.76 18.01 -25.63
N ARG A 270 6.27 18.98 -24.88
CA ARG A 270 7.45 18.83 -24.03
C ARG A 270 7.06 18.58 -22.57
N VAL A 271 7.78 17.68 -21.93
CA VAL A 271 7.69 17.41 -20.49
C VAL A 271 8.99 17.88 -19.84
N PRO A 272 8.96 18.74 -18.83
CA PRO A 272 7.80 19.27 -18.11
C PRO A 272 7.26 20.62 -18.65
N GLN A 273 7.81 21.18 -19.73
CA GLN A 273 7.55 22.57 -20.14
C GLN A 273 6.08 22.81 -20.50
N ASP A 274 5.52 21.97 -21.38
CA ASP A 274 4.15 22.10 -21.85
C ASP A 274 3.17 21.37 -20.92
N VAL A 275 3.57 20.17 -20.44
CA VAL A 275 2.79 19.36 -19.47
C VAL A 275 3.72 18.83 -18.40
N SER A 276 3.45 19.13 -17.13
CA SER A 276 4.18 18.52 -16.00
C SER A 276 3.52 17.21 -15.59
N VAL A 277 4.33 16.20 -15.29
CA VAL A 277 3.85 14.88 -14.84
C VAL A 277 4.44 14.56 -13.47
N VAL A 278 3.58 14.09 -12.55
CA VAL A 278 3.97 13.57 -11.24
C VAL A 278 3.43 12.16 -11.11
N GLY A 279 4.28 11.22 -10.71
CA GLY A 279 3.95 9.83 -10.45
C GLY A 279 3.72 9.53 -8.97
N TYR A 280 3.67 8.25 -8.68
CA TYR A 280 3.54 7.69 -7.34
C TYR A 280 4.30 6.35 -7.32
N ASP A 281 4.95 5.99 -6.23
CA ASP A 281 5.66 4.76 -5.87
C ASP A 281 7.18 4.95 -5.72
N ASN A 282 7.82 5.83 -6.50
CA ASN A 282 9.27 6.03 -6.57
C ASN A 282 10.04 4.74 -6.94
N ILE A 283 9.52 3.99 -7.90
CA ILE A 283 10.21 2.81 -8.44
C ILE A 283 11.54 3.20 -9.11
N ARG A 284 12.49 2.26 -9.19
CA ARG A 284 13.82 2.53 -9.79
C ARG A 284 13.72 3.06 -11.22
N LEU A 285 12.74 2.59 -11.99
CA LEU A 285 12.48 3.05 -13.36
C LEU A 285 12.25 4.57 -13.44
N ALA A 286 11.64 5.18 -12.42
CA ALA A 286 11.38 6.61 -12.35
C ALA A 286 12.65 7.47 -12.47
N ARG A 287 13.79 6.95 -12.01
CA ARG A 287 15.09 7.65 -12.06
C ARG A 287 15.76 7.58 -13.43
N TYR A 288 15.42 6.58 -14.22
CA TYR A 288 16.06 6.30 -15.52
C TYR A 288 15.25 6.83 -16.70
N ASP A 289 14.05 7.36 -16.47
CA ASP A 289 13.27 7.98 -17.53
C ASP A 289 13.89 9.34 -17.93
N SER A 290 13.49 9.84 -19.06
CA SER A 290 13.97 11.14 -19.61
C SER A 290 12.78 12.04 -19.92
N PRO A 291 12.56 13.12 -19.16
CA PRO A 291 13.31 13.51 -17.94
C PRO A 291 13.06 12.54 -16.78
N PRO A 292 13.95 12.52 -15.76
CA PRO A 292 13.70 11.78 -14.54
C PRO A 292 12.36 12.19 -13.91
N LEU A 293 11.59 11.19 -13.47
CA LEU A 293 10.22 11.40 -13.01
C LEU A 293 10.20 12.02 -11.60
N THR A 294 9.40 13.06 -11.42
CA THR A 294 8.97 13.52 -10.10
C THR A 294 7.88 12.59 -9.58
N THR A 295 8.03 12.05 -8.38
CA THR A 295 7.13 11.04 -7.85
C THR A 295 6.99 11.10 -6.33
N ILE A 296 5.95 10.51 -5.79
CA ILE A 296 5.76 10.30 -4.33
C ILE A 296 6.41 8.99 -3.93
N SER A 297 7.33 9.06 -2.95
CA SER A 297 7.92 7.85 -2.34
C SER A 297 6.96 7.21 -1.36
N GLN A 298 6.87 5.90 -1.39
CA GLN A 298 6.17 5.06 -0.42
C GLN A 298 7.20 4.53 0.59
N ASP A 299 7.49 5.31 1.63
CA ASP A 299 8.44 4.97 2.70
C ASP A 299 7.75 4.28 3.88
#